data_3fde18c5d50cdd9a2f42491c2db8c2e0
#
_entry.id   3fde18c5d50cdd9a2f42491c2db8c2e0
#
_cell.length_a   1.000
_cell.length_b   1.000
_cell.length_c   1.000
_cell.angle_alpha   90.00
_cell.angle_beta   90.00
_cell.angle_gamma   90.00
#
_symmetry.space_group_name_H-M   'P 1'
#
loop_
_entity.id
_entity.type
_entity.pdbx_description
1 polymer ?
#
loop_
_entity_poly.entity_id
_entity_poly.type
_entity_poly.pdbx_seq_one_letter_code
_entity_poly.pdbx_strand_id
1 'polypeptide(L)'
;MKAIKKIHIVPIDPRASTVHWRMADITGKQIVLEIVDGQPNFYENTLGVLTNSPGFEWHMTNLNNYINLYSGTTNPRTLGNIKLSSFGAGSGFLGIPGDITPPSRFIRAAFYQTSSPQKETAIEAVIQSFHILNNFDIPIGIEFSESETPTDIPSATQWTSSTDLTHRVIYYRTMYNSDIRCIDLKAIDFYRVKYQAVPLDLIKQQPIQPVRIN
;
A
#
# COMPACT_ATOMS: atom_id res chain seq x y z
N MET A 1 15.70 8.12 -15.26
CA MET A 1 16.68 8.33 -14.17
C MET A 1 17.53 9.60 -14.29
N LYS A 2 18.07 9.99 -15.46
CA LYS A 2 18.91 11.22 -15.57
C LYS A 2 18.21 12.53 -15.15
N ALA A 3 16.90 12.67 -15.34
CA ALA A 3 16.16 13.90 -15.01
C ALA A 3 15.91 14.07 -13.49
N ILE A 4 15.78 12.97 -12.75
CA ILE A 4 15.42 12.99 -11.33
C ILE A 4 16.61 13.43 -10.44
N LYS A 5 17.83 13.20 -10.90
CA LYS A 5 19.07 13.63 -10.17
C LYS A 5 19.24 15.15 -10.06
N LYS A 6 18.31 15.95 -10.60
CA LYS A 6 18.34 17.42 -10.53
C LYS A 6 17.30 18.02 -9.57
N ILE A 7 16.72 17.22 -8.68
CA ILE A 7 15.81 17.73 -7.66
C ILE A 7 16.60 18.52 -6.64
N HIS A 8 16.29 19.81 -6.51
CA HIS A 8 16.76 20.64 -5.42
C HIS A 8 15.79 20.56 -4.26
N ILE A 9 16.30 20.16 -3.10
CA ILE A 9 15.49 20.15 -1.87
C ILE A 9 15.46 21.58 -1.36
N VAL A 10 14.27 22.17 -1.40
CA VAL A 10 14.03 23.46 -0.74
C VAL A 10 13.44 23.13 0.62
N PRO A 11 14.03 23.59 1.75
CA PRO A 11 13.49 23.33 3.08
C PRO A 11 12.25 24.21 3.32
N ILE A 12 11.12 23.84 2.69
CA ILE A 12 9.84 24.55 2.84
C ILE A 12 9.16 24.10 4.13
N ASP A 13 9.28 22.84 4.49
CA ASP A 13 8.69 22.27 5.70
C ASP A 13 9.68 21.28 6.32
N PRO A 14 10.07 21.44 7.60
CA PRO A 14 10.96 20.50 8.29
C PRO A 14 10.46 19.04 8.25
N ARG A 15 9.16 18.83 8.16
CA ARG A 15 8.54 17.50 8.04
C ARG A 15 8.80 16.85 6.68
N ALA A 16 9.04 17.63 5.63
CA ALA A 16 9.33 17.10 4.30
C ALA A 16 10.64 16.28 4.25
N SER A 17 11.56 16.52 5.18
CA SER A 17 12.79 15.73 5.33
C SER A 17 12.59 14.35 5.94
N THR A 18 11.41 14.07 6.51
CA THR A 18 11.08 12.79 7.15
C THR A 18 10.22 11.88 6.27
N VAL A 19 9.87 12.32 5.07
CA VAL A 19 9.06 11.56 4.12
C VAL A 19 9.95 10.95 3.03
N HIS A 20 9.44 9.89 2.40
CA HIS A 20 10.03 9.27 1.24
C HIS A 20 8.98 9.14 0.12
N TRP A 21 9.48 9.06 -1.10
CA TRP A 21 8.61 9.04 -2.28
C TRP A 21 8.85 7.76 -3.08
N ARG A 22 7.76 7.13 -3.47
CA ARG A 22 7.78 6.08 -4.49
C ARG A 22 7.36 6.69 -5.82
N MET A 23 8.17 6.50 -6.82
CA MET A 23 7.88 6.93 -8.19
C MET A 23 7.87 5.71 -9.10
N ALA A 24 6.87 5.65 -9.99
CA ALA A 24 6.75 4.60 -10.99
C ALA A 24 6.54 5.22 -12.36
N ASP A 25 7.02 4.58 -13.42
CA ASP A 25 6.76 4.97 -14.79
C ASP A 25 5.91 3.94 -15.53
N ILE A 26 5.51 4.26 -16.75
CA ILE A 26 4.67 3.40 -17.60
C ILE A 26 5.34 2.06 -17.96
N THR A 27 6.66 1.95 -17.82
CA THR A 27 7.39 0.68 -18.06
C THR A 27 7.35 -0.24 -16.85
N GLY A 28 6.75 0.19 -15.74
CA GLY A 28 6.70 -0.53 -14.47
C GLY A 28 7.96 -0.37 -13.62
N LYS A 29 8.96 0.39 -14.07
CA LYS A 29 10.14 0.70 -13.25
C LYS A 29 9.76 1.59 -12.08
N GLN A 30 10.30 1.27 -10.92
CA GLN A 30 10.01 1.98 -9.68
C GLN A 30 11.30 2.36 -8.97
N ILE A 31 11.27 3.54 -8.35
CA ILE A 31 12.34 4.03 -7.49
C ILE A 31 11.75 4.56 -6.19
N VAL A 32 12.55 4.50 -5.15
CA VAL A 32 12.33 5.20 -3.88
C VAL A 32 13.32 6.34 -3.78
N LEU A 33 12.84 7.51 -3.38
CA LEU A 33 13.64 8.66 -3.00
C LEU A 33 13.48 8.88 -1.49
N GLU A 34 14.58 8.89 -0.79
CA GLU A 34 14.67 9.25 0.63
C GLU A 34 15.67 10.37 0.82
N ILE A 35 15.41 11.25 1.78
CA ILE A 35 16.32 12.29 2.18
C ILE A 35 16.92 11.88 3.52
N VAL A 36 18.20 11.52 3.50
CA VAL A 36 18.95 11.10 4.68
C VAL A 36 20.06 12.12 4.90
N ASP A 37 20.10 12.71 6.09
CA ASP A 37 21.08 13.75 6.45
C ASP A 37 21.15 14.91 5.44
N GLY A 38 19.99 15.32 4.91
CA GLY A 38 19.86 16.38 3.93
C GLY A 38 20.30 16.01 2.51
N GLN A 39 20.67 14.74 2.27
CA GLN A 39 21.08 14.24 0.96
C GLN A 39 20.03 13.34 0.32
N PRO A 40 19.73 13.51 -0.99
CA PRO A 40 18.81 12.65 -1.69
C PRO A 40 19.45 11.29 -2.03
N ASN A 41 18.83 10.23 -1.56
CA ASN A 41 19.21 8.84 -1.86
C ASN A 41 18.14 8.20 -2.75
N PHE A 42 18.57 7.54 -3.83
CA PHE A 42 17.70 6.90 -4.79
C PHE A 42 17.94 5.39 -4.78
N TYR A 43 16.88 4.63 -4.55
CA TYR A 43 16.93 3.18 -4.55
C TYR A 43 16.05 2.64 -5.68
N GLU A 44 16.53 1.65 -6.41
CA GLU A 44 15.68 0.89 -7.33
C GLU A 44 14.74 0.00 -6.50
N ASN A 45 13.44 0.15 -6.73
CA ASN A 45 12.42 -0.61 -6.00
C ASN A 45 11.87 -1.75 -6.86
N THR A 46 12.62 -2.81 -6.96
CA THR A 46 12.23 -4.01 -7.72
C THR A 46 11.09 -4.78 -7.06
N LEU A 47 10.94 -4.65 -5.75
CA LEU A 47 9.86 -5.27 -4.98
C LEU A 47 8.53 -4.53 -5.13
N GLY A 48 8.56 -3.24 -5.46
CA GLY A 48 7.35 -2.42 -5.63
C GLY A 48 6.63 -2.03 -4.33
N VAL A 49 7.25 -2.21 -3.18
CA VAL A 49 6.68 -1.90 -1.86
C VAL A 49 7.41 -0.73 -1.22
N LEU A 50 6.67 0.11 -0.55
CA LEU A 50 7.18 1.18 0.32
C LEU A 50 6.18 1.39 1.47
N THR A 51 6.70 1.57 2.68
CA THR A 51 5.94 1.98 3.87
C THR A 51 6.65 3.16 4.54
N ASN A 52 6.31 3.48 5.78
CA ASN A 52 6.95 4.56 6.53
C ASN A 52 8.33 4.13 7.08
N SER A 53 8.83 4.86 8.09
CA SER A 53 10.08 4.53 8.78
C SER A 53 10.11 3.10 9.36
N PRO A 54 11.29 2.46 9.44
CA PRO A 54 12.62 2.95 9.04
C PRO A 54 12.80 3.13 7.52
N GLY A 55 14.01 3.53 7.08
CA GLY A 55 14.31 3.73 5.66
C GLY A 55 14.21 2.46 4.81
N PHE A 56 14.15 2.63 3.50
CA PHE A 56 13.89 1.56 2.53
C PHE A 56 14.93 0.42 2.60
N GLU A 57 16.21 0.74 2.72
CA GLU A 57 17.27 -0.28 2.81
C GLU A 57 17.12 -1.15 4.06
N TRP A 58 16.69 -0.54 5.18
CA TRP A 58 16.42 -1.31 6.39
C TRP A 58 15.27 -2.30 6.18
N HIS A 59 14.19 -1.86 5.54
CA HIS A 59 13.07 -2.76 5.22
C HIS A 59 13.49 -3.92 4.32
N MET A 60 14.31 -3.64 3.30
CA MET A 60 14.86 -4.69 2.42
C MET A 60 15.74 -5.68 3.19
N THR A 61 16.55 -5.19 4.11
CA THR A 61 17.39 -6.04 4.98
C THR A 61 16.52 -6.88 5.91
N ASN A 62 15.47 -6.32 6.50
CA ASN A 62 14.56 -6.99 7.42
C ASN A 62 13.80 -8.17 6.78
N LEU A 63 13.62 -8.18 5.46
CA LEU A 63 13.02 -9.31 4.74
C LEU A 63 13.74 -10.64 5.04
N ASN A 64 15.05 -10.62 5.31
CA ASN A 64 15.81 -11.82 5.62
C ASN A 64 15.33 -12.55 6.88
N ASN A 65 14.70 -11.84 7.83
CA ASN A 65 14.11 -12.44 9.01
C ASN A 65 12.86 -13.30 8.70
N TYR A 66 12.33 -13.19 7.48
CA TYR A 66 11.10 -13.83 7.03
C TYR A 66 11.33 -14.78 5.86
N ILE A 67 12.55 -15.25 5.67
CA ILE A 67 12.95 -16.20 4.60
C ILE A 67 12.15 -17.51 4.62
N ASN A 68 11.55 -17.85 5.76
CA ASN A 68 10.70 -19.01 5.93
C ASN A 68 9.28 -18.85 5.36
N LEU A 69 8.87 -17.62 5.03
CA LEU A 69 7.53 -17.36 4.49
C LEU A 69 7.46 -17.68 3.00
N TYR A 70 6.38 -18.34 2.60
CA TYR A 70 6.07 -18.64 1.19
C TYR A 70 4.56 -18.85 0.99
N SER A 71 4.09 -18.73 -0.24
CA SER A 71 2.68 -19.00 -0.56
C SER A 71 2.38 -20.50 -0.55
N GLY A 72 1.21 -20.87 -0.04
CA GLY A 72 0.75 -22.25 -0.01
C GLY A 72 0.79 -22.87 1.39
N THR A 73 0.91 -24.20 1.42
CA THR A 73 0.79 -25.00 2.65
C THR A 73 2.10 -25.69 2.99
N THR A 74 2.49 -25.60 4.25
CA THR A 74 3.69 -26.29 4.76
C THR A 74 3.48 -27.81 4.74
N ASN A 75 4.48 -28.54 4.24
CA ASN A 75 4.46 -29.99 4.22
C ASN A 75 4.49 -30.56 5.65
N PRO A 76 3.81 -31.70 5.88
CA PRO A 76 3.91 -32.42 7.14
C PRO A 76 5.36 -32.78 7.46
N ARG A 77 5.71 -32.74 8.75
CA ARG A 77 7.04 -33.14 9.24
C ARG A 77 6.94 -33.88 10.59
N THR A 78 8.03 -34.52 10.99
CA THR A 78 8.12 -35.22 12.28
C THR A 78 9.04 -34.44 13.21
N LEU A 79 8.62 -34.29 14.49
CA LEU A 79 9.42 -33.77 15.58
C LEU A 79 9.56 -34.89 16.64
N GLY A 80 10.74 -35.49 16.72
CA GLY A 80 10.88 -36.72 17.48
C GLY A 80 9.93 -37.81 16.95
N ASN A 81 9.02 -38.28 17.79
CA ASN A 81 7.99 -39.28 17.42
C ASN A 81 6.62 -38.66 17.09
N ILE A 82 6.52 -37.32 17.08
CA ILE A 82 5.25 -36.60 16.88
C ILE A 82 5.15 -36.20 15.40
N LYS A 83 4.06 -36.63 14.75
CA LYS A 83 3.72 -36.17 13.40
C LYS A 83 3.03 -34.80 13.50
N LEU A 84 3.57 -33.82 12.77
CA LEU A 84 3.02 -32.48 12.67
C LEU A 84 2.43 -32.28 11.28
N SER A 85 1.25 -31.68 11.23
CA SER A 85 0.60 -31.26 9.99
C SER A 85 -0.02 -29.88 10.17
N SER A 86 -0.13 -29.13 9.07
CA SER A 86 -0.73 -27.79 9.10
C SER A 86 -2.25 -27.82 9.30
N PHE A 87 -2.78 -26.79 9.95
CA PHE A 87 -4.23 -26.57 10.07
C PHE A 87 -4.73 -25.75 8.84
N GLY A 88 -5.18 -26.44 7.80
CA GLY A 88 -5.71 -25.80 6.60
C GLY A 88 -4.66 -25.23 5.65
N ALA A 89 -5.13 -24.49 4.64
CA ALA A 89 -4.31 -23.84 3.63
C ALA A 89 -3.64 -22.57 4.15
N GLY A 90 -2.56 -22.12 3.47
CA GLY A 90 -1.90 -20.85 3.77
C GLY A 90 -0.89 -20.92 4.92
N SER A 91 -0.58 -22.08 5.44
CA SER A 91 0.37 -22.24 6.55
C SER A 91 1.81 -21.86 6.21
N GLY A 92 2.14 -21.69 4.93
CA GLY A 92 3.42 -21.10 4.50
C GLY A 92 3.60 -19.64 4.95
N PHE A 93 2.50 -18.94 5.26
CA PHE A 93 2.55 -17.59 5.84
C PHE A 93 2.48 -17.56 7.38
N LEU A 94 2.60 -18.71 8.04
CA LEU A 94 2.62 -18.74 9.49
C LEU A 94 3.81 -17.94 10.05
N GLY A 95 3.53 -16.95 10.90
CA GLY A 95 4.52 -16.03 11.44
C GLY A 95 4.64 -14.71 10.66
N ILE A 96 3.83 -14.50 9.60
CA ILE A 96 3.75 -13.18 8.97
C ILE A 96 3.23 -12.16 10.01
N PRO A 97 3.88 -10.98 10.17
CA PRO A 97 3.50 -10.05 11.23
C PRO A 97 2.15 -9.40 10.92
N GLY A 98 1.27 -9.34 11.92
CA GLY A 98 -0.11 -8.86 11.76
C GLY A 98 -0.38 -7.44 12.25
N ASP A 99 0.57 -6.81 12.96
CA ASP A 99 0.37 -5.47 13.51
C ASP A 99 0.40 -4.35 12.44
N ILE A 100 0.02 -3.13 12.85
CA ILE A 100 -0.12 -1.99 11.94
C ILE A 100 1.16 -1.17 11.76
N THR A 101 2.28 -1.57 12.36
CA THR A 101 3.54 -0.84 12.24
C THR A 101 4.09 -0.88 10.80
N PRO A 102 4.89 0.11 10.39
CA PRO A 102 5.48 0.14 9.06
C PRO A 102 6.31 -1.11 8.72
N PRO A 103 7.17 -1.64 9.59
CA PRO A 103 7.92 -2.87 9.33
C PRO A 103 7.01 -4.07 9.02
N SER A 104 5.98 -4.26 9.82
CA SER A 104 5.01 -5.35 9.66
C SER A 104 4.19 -5.22 8.39
N ARG A 105 3.75 -4.00 8.07
CA ARG A 105 3.07 -3.70 6.81
C ARG A 105 3.96 -3.96 5.59
N PHE A 106 5.25 -3.61 5.67
CA PHE A 106 6.20 -3.86 4.58
C PHE A 106 6.31 -5.36 4.27
N ILE A 107 6.48 -6.20 5.29
CA ILE A 107 6.56 -7.67 5.14
C ILE A 107 5.28 -8.20 4.50
N ARG A 108 4.09 -7.86 5.03
CA ARG A 108 2.83 -8.32 4.45
C ARG A 108 2.67 -7.89 2.99
N ALA A 109 2.96 -6.61 2.68
CA ALA A 109 2.85 -6.10 1.32
C ALA A 109 3.78 -6.82 0.35
N ALA A 110 5.04 -7.06 0.76
CA ALA A 110 6.02 -7.78 -0.02
C ALA A 110 5.53 -9.19 -0.36
N PHE A 111 5.15 -9.97 0.64
CA PHE A 111 4.73 -11.35 0.43
C PHE A 111 3.38 -11.47 -0.29
N TYR A 112 2.40 -10.62 -0.01
CA TYR A 112 1.11 -10.66 -0.70
C TYR A 112 1.22 -10.27 -2.16
N GLN A 113 2.00 -9.22 -2.46
CA GLN A 113 2.20 -8.77 -3.84
C GLN A 113 2.97 -9.82 -4.66
N THR A 114 4.08 -10.36 -4.15
CA THR A 114 4.91 -11.32 -4.88
C THR A 114 4.27 -12.69 -5.01
N SER A 115 3.36 -13.07 -4.11
CA SER A 115 2.63 -14.33 -4.14
C SER A 115 1.33 -14.25 -4.94
N SER A 116 0.88 -13.06 -5.30
CA SER A 116 -0.37 -12.88 -6.06
C SER A 116 -0.15 -13.23 -7.53
N PRO A 117 -1.03 -14.05 -8.14
CA PRO A 117 -0.92 -14.38 -9.55
C PRO A 117 -1.17 -13.15 -10.42
N GLN A 118 -0.48 -13.10 -11.55
CA GLN A 118 -0.74 -12.11 -12.60
C GLN A 118 -2.19 -12.21 -13.07
N LYS A 119 -2.81 -11.07 -13.37
CA LYS A 119 -4.18 -10.98 -13.87
C LYS A 119 -4.18 -10.70 -15.37
N GLU A 120 -5.17 -11.23 -16.07
CA GLU A 120 -5.28 -11.10 -17.52
C GLU A 120 -5.75 -9.71 -17.94
N THR A 121 -6.62 -9.08 -17.13
CA THR A 121 -7.20 -7.78 -17.43
C THR A 121 -6.80 -6.72 -16.40
N ALA A 122 -6.79 -5.46 -16.83
CA ALA A 122 -6.49 -4.32 -15.96
C ALA A 122 -7.48 -4.21 -14.80
N ILE A 123 -8.76 -4.45 -15.05
CA ILE A 123 -9.78 -4.38 -13.98
C ILE A 123 -9.60 -5.49 -12.94
N GLU A 124 -9.25 -6.70 -13.35
CA GLU A 124 -8.95 -7.79 -12.41
C GLU A 124 -7.69 -7.46 -11.57
N ALA A 125 -6.67 -6.85 -12.19
CA ALA A 125 -5.47 -6.40 -11.48
C ALA A 125 -5.82 -5.29 -10.46
N VAL A 126 -6.69 -4.35 -10.81
CA VAL A 126 -7.19 -3.31 -9.91
C VAL A 126 -7.97 -3.94 -8.74
N ILE A 127 -8.87 -4.86 -9.00
CA ILE A 127 -9.62 -5.56 -7.93
C ILE A 127 -8.66 -6.34 -7.03
N GLN A 128 -7.69 -7.07 -7.61
CA GLN A 128 -6.68 -7.78 -6.84
C GLN A 128 -5.85 -6.83 -5.96
N SER A 129 -5.51 -5.64 -6.47
CA SER A 129 -4.78 -4.64 -5.68
C SER A 129 -5.58 -4.18 -4.45
N PHE A 130 -6.90 -3.99 -4.58
CA PHE A 130 -7.77 -3.68 -3.44
C PHE A 130 -7.87 -4.84 -2.45
N HIS A 131 -7.89 -6.10 -2.90
CA HIS A 131 -7.83 -7.26 -2.00
C HIS A 131 -6.52 -7.29 -1.18
N ILE A 132 -5.39 -6.97 -1.80
CA ILE A 132 -4.12 -6.83 -1.08
C ILE A 132 -4.21 -5.66 -0.08
N LEU A 133 -4.65 -4.49 -0.55
CA LEU A 133 -4.70 -3.25 0.24
C LEU A 133 -5.68 -3.32 1.42
N ASN A 134 -6.73 -4.17 1.35
CA ASN A 134 -7.64 -4.43 2.47
C ASN A 134 -6.92 -4.90 3.74
N ASN A 135 -5.76 -5.54 3.60
CA ASN A 135 -4.95 -6.00 4.73
C ASN A 135 -4.19 -4.88 5.45
N PHE A 136 -4.32 -3.66 4.97
CA PHE A 136 -3.64 -2.46 5.49
C PHE A 136 -4.64 -1.40 5.97
N ASP A 137 -5.93 -1.68 5.92
CA ASP A 137 -6.94 -0.80 6.48
C ASP A 137 -6.82 -0.76 8.00
N ILE A 138 -6.61 0.43 8.53
CA ILE A 138 -6.58 0.70 9.96
C ILE A 138 -8.01 0.98 10.41
N PRO A 139 -8.59 0.15 11.29
CA PRO A 139 -9.92 0.41 11.85
C PRO A 139 -9.97 1.78 12.53
N ILE A 140 -11.12 2.43 12.45
CA ILE A 140 -11.30 3.78 12.99
C ILE A 140 -11.03 3.79 14.50
N GLY A 141 -10.12 4.66 14.92
CA GLY A 141 -9.84 4.95 16.33
C GLY A 141 -8.78 4.08 16.99
N ILE A 142 -8.10 3.15 16.29
CA ILE A 142 -7.12 2.27 16.95
C ILE A 142 -5.66 2.67 16.78
N GLU A 143 -5.36 3.67 15.95
CA GLU A 143 -3.97 4.04 15.64
C GLU A 143 -3.31 4.84 16.76
N PHE A 144 -4.09 5.67 17.45
CA PHE A 144 -3.64 6.53 18.53
C PHE A 144 -4.46 6.27 19.79
N SER A 145 -3.86 6.50 20.98
CA SER A 145 -4.61 6.58 22.23
C SER A 145 -5.52 7.82 22.22
N GLU A 146 -6.55 7.84 23.06
CA GLU A 146 -7.48 8.98 23.16
C GLU A 146 -6.77 10.33 23.37
N SER A 147 -5.70 10.33 24.19
CA SER A 147 -4.93 11.55 24.51
C SER A 147 -3.98 12.00 23.38
N GLU A 148 -3.70 11.13 22.41
CA GLU A 148 -2.74 11.39 21.32
C GLU A 148 -3.41 11.54 19.97
N THR A 149 -4.72 11.31 19.88
CA THR A 149 -5.47 11.42 18.62
C THR A 149 -5.44 12.86 18.10
N PRO A 150 -4.88 13.13 16.90
CA PRO A 150 -4.92 14.45 16.31
C PRO A 150 -6.37 14.92 16.11
N THR A 151 -6.63 16.20 16.35
CA THR A 151 -7.99 16.77 16.27
C THR A 151 -8.47 16.95 14.84
N ASP A 152 -7.55 17.01 13.88
CA ASP A 152 -7.80 17.33 12.47
C ASP A 152 -7.63 16.13 11.53
N ILE A 153 -7.07 15.02 12.01
CA ILE A 153 -6.80 13.82 11.22
C ILE A 153 -7.48 12.61 11.86
N PRO A 154 -8.42 11.96 11.16
CA PRO A 154 -9.02 10.73 11.67
C PRO A 154 -7.96 9.62 11.86
N SER A 155 -8.02 8.94 12.99
CA SER A 155 -7.23 7.73 13.26
C SER A 155 -7.80 6.55 12.46
N ALA A 156 -7.52 6.51 11.18
CA ALA A 156 -8.01 5.48 10.26
C ALA A 156 -7.28 5.56 8.91
N THR A 157 -7.39 4.52 8.09
CA THR A 157 -7.07 4.59 6.66
C THR A 157 -8.10 5.46 5.96
N GLN A 158 -7.77 6.72 5.68
CA GLN A 158 -8.72 7.70 5.16
C GLN A 158 -9.14 7.43 3.72
N TRP A 159 -8.21 6.95 2.88
CA TRP A 159 -8.48 6.51 1.50
C TRP A 159 -7.50 5.40 1.09
N THR A 160 -7.93 4.61 0.13
CA THR A 160 -7.13 3.61 -0.55
C THR A 160 -7.24 3.85 -2.05
N SER A 161 -6.13 3.85 -2.77
CA SER A 161 -6.13 4.05 -4.23
C SER A 161 -5.29 3.02 -4.96
N SER A 162 -5.69 2.74 -6.20
CA SER A 162 -4.96 1.93 -7.18
C SER A 162 -4.92 2.66 -8.50
N THR A 163 -3.75 2.75 -9.15
CA THR A 163 -3.59 3.47 -10.40
C THR A 163 -3.22 2.52 -11.53
N ASP A 164 -4.07 2.47 -12.54
CA ASP A 164 -3.75 1.86 -13.83
C ASP A 164 -2.92 2.86 -14.65
N LEU A 165 -1.61 2.65 -14.68
CA LEU A 165 -0.68 3.52 -15.39
C LEU A 165 -0.85 3.43 -16.92
N THR A 166 -1.25 2.27 -17.43
CA THR A 166 -1.45 2.02 -18.86
C THR A 166 -2.66 2.80 -19.39
N HIS A 167 -3.78 2.69 -18.71
CA HIS A 167 -5.00 3.38 -19.10
C HIS A 167 -5.13 4.77 -18.47
N ARG A 168 -4.26 5.15 -17.54
CA ARG A 168 -4.26 6.44 -16.83
C ARG A 168 -5.55 6.67 -16.04
N VAL A 169 -5.97 5.66 -15.30
CA VAL A 169 -7.16 5.70 -14.45
C VAL A 169 -6.74 5.53 -13.00
N ILE A 170 -7.20 6.43 -12.14
CA ILE A 170 -7.04 6.31 -10.69
C ILE A 170 -8.34 5.74 -10.12
N TYR A 171 -8.24 4.60 -9.47
CA TYR A 171 -9.33 3.99 -8.71
C TYR A 171 -9.14 4.29 -7.24
N TYR A 172 -10.23 4.54 -6.52
CA TYR A 172 -10.13 4.85 -5.09
C TYR A 172 -11.42 4.50 -4.34
N ARG A 173 -11.27 4.33 -3.05
CA ARG A 173 -12.33 4.28 -2.04
C ARG A 173 -11.89 5.09 -0.82
N THR A 174 -12.80 5.38 0.08
CA THR A 174 -12.52 6.16 1.29
C THR A 174 -13.07 5.46 2.53
N MET A 175 -12.71 5.96 3.73
CA MET A 175 -13.27 5.48 4.99
C MET A 175 -14.80 5.65 5.08
N TYR A 176 -15.37 6.56 4.29
CA TYR A 176 -16.79 6.86 4.29
C TYR A 176 -17.57 6.13 3.19
N ASN A 177 -16.87 5.61 2.18
CA ASN A 177 -17.50 4.92 1.07
C ASN A 177 -16.56 3.84 0.51
N SER A 178 -16.94 2.58 0.72
CA SER A 178 -16.17 1.41 0.28
C SER A 178 -16.35 1.09 -1.21
N ASP A 179 -17.28 1.75 -1.91
CA ASP A 179 -17.46 1.55 -3.35
C ASP A 179 -16.22 2.08 -4.09
N ILE A 180 -15.73 1.28 -5.04
CA ILE A 180 -14.59 1.69 -5.87
C ILE A 180 -15.08 2.68 -6.91
N ARG A 181 -14.54 3.88 -6.87
CA ARG A 181 -14.78 4.99 -7.81
C ARG A 181 -13.53 5.22 -8.63
N CYS A 182 -13.64 5.88 -9.77
CA CYS A 182 -12.47 6.15 -10.62
C CYS A 182 -12.46 7.58 -11.18
N ILE A 183 -11.23 8.00 -11.51
CA ILE A 183 -10.94 9.24 -12.23
C ILE A 183 -10.18 8.85 -13.49
N ASP A 184 -10.77 9.07 -14.67
CA ASP A 184 -10.07 8.91 -15.95
C ASP A 184 -9.29 10.20 -16.25
N LEU A 185 -7.96 10.13 -16.15
CA LEU A 185 -7.10 11.27 -16.41
C LEU A 185 -7.10 11.70 -17.87
N LYS A 186 -7.50 10.82 -18.80
CA LYS A 186 -7.63 11.18 -20.23
C LYS A 186 -8.85 12.05 -20.52
N ALA A 187 -9.86 12.02 -19.62
CA ALA A 187 -11.03 12.88 -19.72
C ALA A 187 -10.75 14.34 -19.28
N ILE A 188 -9.56 14.61 -18.72
CA ILE A 188 -9.17 15.92 -18.22
C ILE A 188 -8.31 16.64 -19.26
N ASP A 189 -8.75 17.78 -19.76
CA ASP A 189 -7.93 18.68 -20.60
C ASP A 189 -6.99 19.49 -19.70
N PHE A 190 -5.81 18.94 -19.39
CA PHE A 190 -4.81 19.57 -18.52
C PHE A 190 -4.25 20.90 -19.07
N TYR A 191 -4.46 21.22 -20.33
CA TYR A 191 -4.06 22.51 -20.90
C TYR A 191 -5.08 23.63 -20.60
N ARG A 192 -6.35 23.26 -20.38
CA ARG A 192 -7.45 24.22 -20.20
C ARG A 192 -8.07 24.21 -18.82
N VAL A 193 -7.97 23.08 -18.13
CA VAL A 193 -8.55 22.97 -16.77
C VAL A 193 -7.86 23.94 -15.82
N LYS A 194 -8.66 24.74 -15.13
CA LYS A 194 -8.16 25.55 -14.00
C LYS A 194 -8.00 24.65 -12.78
N TYR A 195 -7.13 25.06 -11.85
CA TYR A 195 -7.02 24.38 -10.57
C TYR A 195 -8.40 24.24 -9.90
N GLN A 196 -8.73 23.03 -9.51
CA GLN A 196 -9.95 22.67 -8.81
C GLN A 196 -9.63 21.72 -7.66
N ALA A 197 -10.28 21.92 -6.52
CA ALA A 197 -10.28 21.01 -5.41
C ALA A 197 -11.71 20.44 -5.25
N VAL A 198 -11.85 19.15 -5.41
CA VAL A 198 -13.11 18.43 -5.27
C VAL A 198 -13.00 17.45 -4.12
N PRO A 199 -13.92 17.43 -3.15
CA PRO A 199 -13.93 16.44 -2.08
C PRO A 199 -14.04 15.03 -2.67
N LEU A 200 -13.29 14.06 -2.14
CA LEU A 200 -13.43 12.65 -2.53
C LEU A 200 -14.83 12.10 -2.18
N ASP A 201 -15.44 12.62 -1.11
CA ASP A 201 -16.81 12.31 -0.69
C ASP A 201 -17.62 13.60 -0.53
N LEU A 202 -18.73 13.71 -1.27
CA LEU A 202 -19.72 14.76 -1.07
C LEU A 202 -20.56 14.49 0.19
N ILE A 203 -20.79 13.22 0.50
CA ILE A 203 -21.53 12.77 1.69
C ILE A 203 -20.61 11.80 2.43
N LYS A 204 -20.29 12.12 3.67
CA LYS A 204 -19.44 11.31 4.54
C LYS A 204 -20.26 10.20 5.22
N GLN A 205 -20.86 9.34 4.41
CA GLN A 205 -21.68 8.23 4.86
C GLN A 205 -21.58 7.08 3.86
N GLN A 206 -21.40 5.84 4.37
CA GLN A 206 -21.41 4.63 3.55
C GLN A 206 -22.80 4.39 2.96
N PRO A 207 -22.93 4.31 1.63
CA PRO A 207 -24.17 3.86 1.00
C PRO A 207 -24.46 2.40 1.38
N ILE A 208 -25.66 2.13 1.85
CA ILE A 208 -26.13 0.77 2.16
C ILE A 208 -27.27 0.42 1.20
N GLN A 209 -27.07 -0.62 0.41
CA GLN A 209 -28.08 -1.10 -0.53
C GLN A 209 -28.80 -2.33 0.08
N PRO A 210 -30.11 -2.24 0.40
CA PRO A 210 -30.86 -3.38 0.92
C PRO A 210 -31.07 -4.41 -0.19
N VAL A 211 -30.79 -5.66 0.11
CA VAL A 211 -31.15 -6.80 -0.76
C VAL A 211 -32.55 -7.29 -0.37
N ARG A 212 -33.46 -7.34 -1.32
CA ARG A 212 -34.79 -7.95 -1.12
C ARG A 212 -34.69 -9.44 -1.42
N ILE A 213 -35.12 -10.27 -0.46
CA ILE A 213 -35.27 -11.70 -0.62
C ILE A 213 -36.77 -11.92 -0.87
N ASN A 214 -37.11 -12.44 -2.04
CA ASN A 214 -38.50 -12.80 -2.43
C ASN A 214 -38.73 -14.25 -2.09
#